data_8e06a10a97c9e208350c67bbecd41aa1
#
_entry.id   8e06a10a97c9e208350c67bbecd41aa1
#
_cell.length_a   1.000
_cell.length_b   1.000
_cell.length_c   1.000
_cell.angle_alpha   90.00
_cell.angle_beta   90.00
_cell.angle_gamma   90.00
#
_symmetry.space_group_name_H-M   'P 1'
#
loop_
_entity.id
_entity.type
_entity.pdbx_description
1 polymer ?
#
loop_
_entity_poly.entity_id
_entity_poly.type
_entity_poly.pdbx_seq_one_letter_code
_entity_poly.pdbx_strand_id
1 'polypeptide(L)'
;MINRFKNQPKDFTWEELVRLFGIFGFIVDYKGKTSGSRVLFVNGEDAHTVHKPHPSNIIKAYEMKQVFDYMIEKGFINDKKQEHKNE
;
A
#
# COMPACT_ATOMS: atom_id res chain seq x y z
N MET A 1 -5.81 1.46 11.43
CA MET A 1 -5.50 1.01 10.05
C MET A 1 -4.01 0.99 9.78
N ILE A 2 -3.32 2.08 10.07
CA ILE A 2 -1.88 2.14 9.76
C ILE A 2 -1.10 1.14 10.60
N ASN A 3 -1.40 1.03 11.88
CA ASN A 3 -0.71 0.06 12.72
C ASN A 3 -0.94 -1.37 12.26
N ARG A 4 -2.15 -1.67 11.83
CA ARG A 4 -2.44 -2.99 11.34
C ARG A 4 -1.60 -3.28 10.09
N PHE A 5 -1.50 -2.31 9.19
CA PHE A 5 -0.71 -2.49 7.98
C PHE A 5 0.78 -2.66 8.32
N LYS A 6 1.28 -1.90 9.28
CA LYS A 6 2.70 -1.99 9.64
C LYS A 6 3.09 -3.37 10.14
N ASN A 7 2.14 -4.09 10.68
CA ASN A 7 2.40 -5.44 11.15
C ASN A 7 2.41 -6.47 10.02
N GLN A 8 2.13 -6.04 8.81
CA GLN A 8 2.16 -6.92 7.62
C GLN A 8 1.33 -8.16 7.84
N PRO A 9 0.04 -8.00 8.15
CA PRO A 9 -0.82 -9.16 8.40
C PRO A 9 -1.02 -9.95 7.13
N LYS A 10 -1.38 -11.20 7.28
CA LYS A 10 -1.58 -12.08 6.14
C LYS A 10 -2.98 -12.02 5.60
N ASP A 11 -3.85 -11.27 6.24
CA ASP A 11 -5.25 -11.19 5.81
C ASP A 11 -5.68 -9.77 5.48
N PHE A 12 -4.74 -8.94 5.07
CA PHE A 12 -5.05 -7.56 4.68
C PHE A 12 -5.79 -7.59 3.35
N THR A 13 -6.94 -6.92 3.29
CA THR A 13 -7.80 -7.01 2.11
C THR A 13 -7.54 -5.85 1.16
N TRP A 14 -8.04 -6.03 -0.07
CA TRP A 14 -7.94 -4.98 -1.08
C TRP A 14 -8.62 -3.70 -0.60
N GLU A 15 -9.80 -3.83 0.00
CA GLU A 15 -10.52 -2.66 0.49
C GLU A 15 -9.73 -1.94 1.58
N GLU A 16 -9.06 -2.70 2.41
CA GLU A 16 -8.23 -2.08 3.44
C GLU A 16 -7.06 -1.32 2.80
N LEU A 17 -6.49 -1.89 1.75
CA LEU A 17 -5.38 -1.23 1.08
C LEU A 17 -5.83 0.07 0.41
N VAL A 18 -6.98 0.05 -0.23
CA VAL A 18 -7.52 1.26 -0.85
C VAL A 18 -7.72 2.33 0.22
N ARG A 19 -8.25 1.92 1.37
CA ARG A 19 -8.46 2.86 2.45
C ARG A 19 -7.14 3.40 2.99
N LEU A 20 -6.16 2.53 3.10
CA LEU A 20 -4.85 2.95 3.58
C LEU A 20 -4.24 4.01 2.67
N PHE A 21 -4.25 3.75 1.36
CA PHE A 21 -3.75 4.73 0.42
C PHE A 21 -4.54 6.03 0.53
N GLY A 22 -5.85 5.93 0.75
CA GLY A 22 -6.67 7.12 0.88
C GLY A 22 -6.29 7.97 2.08
N ILE A 23 -5.85 7.33 3.16
CA ILE A 23 -5.40 8.08 4.34
C ILE A 23 -4.24 8.99 3.97
N PHE A 24 -3.39 8.56 3.06
CA PHE A 24 -2.23 9.35 2.66
C PHE A 24 -2.50 10.21 1.43
N GLY A 25 -3.76 10.30 1.01
CA GLY A 25 -4.12 11.19 -0.06
C GLY A 25 -4.11 10.60 -1.46
N PHE A 26 -3.94 9.28 -1.56
CA PHE A 26 -3.95 8.63 -2.86
C PHE A 26 -5.36 8.27 -3.28
N ILE A 27 -5.57 8.27 -4.59
CA ILE A 27 -6.83 7.79 -5.15
C ILE A 27 -6.50 6.73 -6.18
N VAL A 28 -7.50 5.91 -6.47
CA VAL A 28 -7.34 4.90 -7.51
C VAL A 28 -7.58 5.55 -8.86
N ASP A 29 -6.65 5.32 -9.78
CA ASP A 29 -6.76 5.87 -11.13
C ASP A 29 -7.29 4.79 -12.05
N TYR A 30 -8.59 4.85 -12.30
CA TYR A 30 -9.22 3.84 -13.16
C TYR A 30 -9.04 4.14 -14.63
N LYS A 31 -8.61 5.34 -14.96
CA LYS A 31 -8.43 5.69 -16.35
C LYS A 31 -7.16 5.16 -16.93
N GLY A 32 -6.15 5.00 -16.10
CA GLY A 32 -4.89 4.47 -16.59
C GLY A 32 -5.08 3.06 -17.05
N LYS A 33 -4.84 2.84 -18.31
CA LYS A 33 -5.00 1.50 -18.85
C LYS A 33 -3.83 0.66 -18.48
N THR A 34 -4.06 -0.33 -17.66
CA THR A 34 -3.04 -1.31 -17.36
C THR A 34 -3.62 -2.66 -17.71
N SER A 35 -2.78 -3.59 -18.01
CA SER A 35 -3.27 -4.91 -18.37
C SER A 35 -3.50 -5.72 -17.12
N GLY A 36 -4.46 -6.63 -17.22
CA GLY A 36 -4.74 -7.56 -16.17
C GLY A 36 -5.31 -6.87 -14.95
N SER A 37 -4.81 -7.24 -13.81
CA SER A 37 -5.36 -6.80 -12.54
C SER A 37 -4.57 -5.66 -11.90
N ARG A 38 -3.71 -5.02 -12.66
CA ARG A 38 -2.93 -3.93 -12.10
C ARG A 38 -3.77 -2.69 -11.91
N VAL A 39 -3.60 -2.05 -10.77
CA VAL A 39 -4.35 -0.86 -10.40
C VAL A 39 -3.36 0.21 -9.97
N LEU A 40 -3.55 1.42 -10.45
CA LEU A 40 -2.64 2.51 -10.15
C LEU A 40 -3.23 3.40 -9.07
N PHE A 41 -2.44 3.65 -8.03
CA PHE A 41 -2.80 4.60 -6.99
C PHE A 41 -1.97 5.87 -7.22
N VAL A 42 -2.60 7.02 -7.22
CA VAL A 42 -1.91 8.26 -7.53
C VAL A 42 -2.18 9.33 -6.47
N ASN A 43 -1.18 10.16 -6.25
CA ASN A 43 -1.30 11.32 -5.38
C ASN A 43 -0.37 12.39 -5.95
N GLY A 44 -0.94 13.28 -6.78
CA GLY A 44 -0.10 14.27 -7.42
C GLY A 44 0.88 13.59 -8.35
N GLU A 45 2.15 13.76 -8.06
CA GLU A 45 3.19 13.14 -8.88
C GLU A 45 3.57 11.76 -8.41
N ASP A 46 3.11 11.37 -7.24
CA ASP A 46 3.43 10.06 -6.70
C ASP A 46 2.48 9.03 -7.26
N ALA A 47 3.00 7.86 -7.56
CA ALA A 47 2.17 6.79 -8.10
C ALA A 47 2.75 5.43 -7.71
N HIS A 48 1.87 4.49 -7.47
CA HIS A 48 2.30 3.14 -7.13
C HIS A 48 1.29 2.14 -7.69
N THR A 49 1.79 1.11 -8.32
CA THR A 49 0.94 0.10 -8.96
C THR A 49 0.88 -1.13 -8.07
N VAL A 50 -0.33 -1.64 -7.86
CA VAL A 50 -0.55 -2.84 -7.06
C VAL A 50 -1.42 -3.79 -7.87
N HIS A 51 -1.10 -5.07 -7.81
CA HIS A 51 -1.94 -6.08 -8.43
C HIS A 51 -3.13 -6.37 -7.53
N LYS A 52 -4.32 -6.16 -8.06
CA LYS A 52 -5.52 -6.49 -7.30
C LYS A 52 -5.62 -8.01 -7.20
N PRO A 53 -5.78 -8.54 -5.99
CA PRO A 53 -5.81 -10.00 -5.83
C PRO A 53 -7.04 -10.62 -6.45
N HIS A 54 -6.89 -11.85 -6.89
CA HIS A 54 -7.96 -12.58 -7.56
C HIS A 54 -7.63 -14.05 -7.51
N PRO A 55 -8.57 -14.92 -7.20
CA PRO A 55 -9.98 -14.62 -6.89
C PRO A 55 -10.17 -14.14 -5.45
N SER A 56 -9.18 -14.33 -4.63
CA SER A 56 -9.24 -13.90 -3.25
C SER A 56 -9.14 -12.39 -3.17
N ASN A 57 -9.58 -11.84 -2.07
CA ASN A 57 -9.53 -10.43 -1.80
C ASN A 57 -8.33 -10.06 -0.94
N ILE A 58 -7.45 -11.01 -0.67
CA ILE A 58 -6.34 -10.83 0.26
C ILE A 58 -5.10 -10.43 -0.51
N ILE A 59 -4.44 -9.38 -0.02
CA ILE A 59 -3.21 -8.88 -0.66
C ILE A 59 -2.07 -9.85 -0.39
N LYS A 60 -1.32 -10.16 -1.42
CA LYS A 60 -0.21 -11.09 -1.27
C LYS A 60 0.93 -10.45 -0.50
N ALA A 61 1.69 -11.30 0.18
CA ALA A 61 2.73 -10.82 1.08
C ALA A 61 3.75 -9.94 0.37
N TYR A 62 4.15 -10.28 -0.85
CA TYR A 62 5.16 -9.49 -1.53
C TYR A 62 4.62 -8.11 -1.91
N GLU A 63 3.32 -8.03 -2.21
CA GLU A 63 2.73 -6.73 -2.50
C GLU A 63 2.66 -5.89 -1.24
N MET A 64 2.33 -6.52 -0.12
CA MET A 64 2.30 -5.83 1.16
C MET A 64 3.66 -5.21 1.46
N LYS A 65 4.71 -5.99 1.23
CA LYS A 65 6.04 -5.50 1.50
C LYS A 65 6.44 -4.37 0.57
N GLN A 66 6.09 -4.49 -0.69
CA GLN A 66 6.42 -3.44 -1.64
C GLN A 66 5.71 -2.13 -1.29
N VAL A 67 4.46 -2.22 -0.87
CA VAL A 67 3.72 -1.03 -0.47
C VAL A 67 4.35 -0.43 0.78
N PHE A 68 4.72 -1.28 1.72
CA PHE A 68 5.33 -0.80 2.95
C PHE A 68 6.64 -0.07 2.65
N ASP A 69 7.49 -0.66 1.82
CA ASP A 69 8.76 -0.04 1.47
C ASP A 69 8.53 1.29 0.76
N TYR A 70 7.53 1.34 -0.11
CA TYR A 70 7.21 2.56 -0.82
C TYR A 70 6.76 3.65 0.15
N MET A 71 5.93 3.28 1.13
CA MET A 71 5.44 4.25 2.10
C MET A 71 6.56 4.77 2.98
N ILE A 72 7.50 3.90 3.34
CA ILE A 72 8.66 4.33 4.11
C ILE A 72 9.51 5.30 3.28
N GLU A 73 9.76 4.94 2.03
CA GLU A 73 10.59 5.75 1.18
C GLU A 73 10.00 7.14 0.98
N LYS A 74 8.69 7.22 0.87
CA LYS A 74 8.03 8.51 0.66
C LYS A 74 7.78 9.27 1.95
N GLY A 75 8.05 8.65 3.07
CA GLY A 75 7.90 9.34 4.35
C GLY A 75 6.50 9.27 4.94
N PHE A 76 5.62 8.48 4.37
CA PHE A 76 4.27 8.37 4.90
C PHE A 76 4.21 7.54 6.17
N ILE A 77 5.10 6.56 6.30
CA ILE A 77 5.13 5.66 7.44
C ILE A 77 6.55 5.62 7.97
N ASN A 78 6.70 5.65 9.28
CA ASN A 78 8.01 5.56 9.90
C ASN A 78 8.40 4.11 10.09
N ASP A 79 9.68 3.85 9.83
CA ASP A 79 10.24 2.54 10.09
C ASP A 79 10.39 2.37 11.58
N LYS A 80 9.92 1.25 12.10
CA LYS A 80 9.99 1.01 13.53
C LYS A 80 11.41 1.03 14.05
N LYS A 81 12.34 0.59 13.25
CA LYS A 81 13.71 0.57 13.70
C LYS A 81 14.22 1.95 14.00
N GLN A 82 13.78 2.93 13.25
CA GLN A 82 14.22 4.27 13.48
C GLN A 82 13.78 4.77 14.82
N GLU A 83 12.55 4.47 15.17
CA GLU A 83 12.07 4.88 16.46
C GLU A 83 12.88 4.28 17.57
N HIS A 84 13.22 3.03 17.37
CA HIS A 84 13.98 2.33 18.36
C HIS A 84 15.34 2.92 18.58
N LYS A 85 15.91 3.42 17.53
CA LYS A 85 17.24 3.93 17.63
C LYS A 85 17.31 5.24 18.37
N ASN A 86 16.20 5.87 18.48
CA ASN A 86 16.23 7.17 19.11
C ASN A 86 16.42 7.12 20.60
N GLU A 87 16.42 5.96 21.15
CA GLU A 87 16.59 5.89 22.55
C GLU A 87 17.93 6.05 23.03
#